data_cb603eabb3a8a30d85ec3cafa17dec75
#
_entry.id   cb603eabb3a8a30d85ec3cafa17dec75
#
_cell.length_a   1.000
_cell.length_b   1.000
_cell.length_c   1.000
_cell.angle_alpha   90.00
_cell.angle_beta   90.00
_cell.angle_gamma   90.00
#
_symmetry.space_group_name_H-M   'P 1'
#
loop_
_entity.id
_entity.type
_entity.pdbx_description
1 polymer ?
#
loop_
_entity_poly.entity_id
_entity_poly.type
_entity_poly.pdbx_seq_one_letter_code
_entity_poly.pdbx_strand_id
1 'polypeptide(L)'
;MVSCYSDIIAMRHNKEGAPRVAAQYARVPVINAGDGGHQHPTQKLSDLLPIRREKGRLNNLTIGLCGDLKFGRTVHSLIKSLVRWEGIRFVFISPEELHVPSYIIDEVVKPSGCEYKEVRTMDEVLPELDVLYMTRVQRERFFNEEDYIRLKDSFILDAEKMKLAPKDLIVLHPLPRINEIAVEVDDDPRAKYFVQAQNSVYVRMALILMLLNIEPGLFEEETVC
;
A
#
# COMPACT_ATOMS: atom_id res chain seq x y z
N MET A 1 -30.89 3.74 -6.85
CA MET A 1 -31.49 4.28 -5.62
C MET A 1 -30.48 5.08 -4.81
N VAL A 2 -29.33 4.56 -4.39
CA VAL A 2 -28.33 5.30 -3.58
C VAL A 2 -27.94 6.64 -4.22
N SER A 3 -27.73 6.68 -5.54
CA SER A 3 -27.43 7.91 -6.29
C SER A 3 -28.50 9.02 -6.20
N CYS A 4 -29.69 8.73 -5.68
CA CYS A 4 -30.73 9.73 -5.46
C CYS A 4 -30.59 10.47 -4.10
N TYR A 5 -29.70 9.96 -3.25
CA TYR A 5 -29.53 10.44 -1.88
C TYR A 5 -28.09 10.84 -1.56
N SER A 6 -27.20 10.82 -2.57
CA SER A 6 -25.79 11.13 -2.37
C SER A 6 -25.19 11.77 -3.61
N ASP A 7 -24.18 12.60 -3.40
CA ASP A 7 -23.39 13.24 -4.47
C ASP A 7 -22.20 12.39 -4.88
N ILE A 8 -21.78 11.45 -4.02
CA ILE A 8 -20.68 10.51 -4.24
C ILE A 8 -20.93 9.22 -3.45
N ILE A 9 -20.49 8.09 -3.98
CA ILE A 9 -20.65 6.77 -3.35
C ILE A 9 -19.27 6.17 -3.10
N ALA A 10 -18.94 5.86 -1.84
CA ALA A 10 -17.79 5.01 -1.50
C ALA A 10 -18.27 3.58 -1.28
N MET A 11 -17.82 2.64 -2.12
CA MET A 11 -18.27 1.25 -2.10
C MET A 11 -17.11 0.30 -1.77
N ARG A 12 -17.29 -0.50 -0.71
CA ARG A 12 -16.47 -1.68 -0.43
C ARG A 12 -17.30 -2.94 -0.64
N HIS A 13 -16.77 -3.91 -1.39
CA HIS A 13 -17.50 -5.12 -1.72
C HIS A 13 -16.58 -6.35 -1.71
N ASN A 14 -17.13 -7.55 -1.41
CA ASN A 14 -16.37 -8.79 -1.41
C ASN A 14 -16.13 -9.39 -2.82
N LYS A 15 -16.95 -9.01 -3.80
CA LYS A 15 -16.79 -9.43 -5.19
C LYS A 15 -15.95 -8.44 -5.97
N GLU A 16 -14.99 -8.97 -6.72
CA GLU A 16 -14.12 -8.22 -7.61
C GLU A 16 -14.94 -7.55 -8.73
N GLY A 17 -14.58 -6.31 -9.06
CA GLY A 17 -15.25 -5.52 -10.09
C GLY A 17 -16.61 -4.94 -9.70
N ALA A 18 -17.20 -5.27 -8.54
CA ALA A 18 -18.49 -4.76 -8.13
C ALA A 18 -18.59 -3.22 -8.13
N PRO A 19 -17.60 -2.45 -7.63
CA PRO A 19 -17.64 -0.99 -7.72
C PRO A 19 -17.61 -0.48 -9.17
N ARG A 20 -16.94 -1.17 -10.09
CA ARG A 20 -16.90 -0.83 -11.50
C ARG A 20 -18.28 -1.00 -12.15
N VAL A 21 -18.95 -2.10 -11.83
CA VAL A 21 -20.33 -2.32 -12.31
C VAL A 21 -21.27 -1.28 -11.72
N ALA A 22 -21.17 -0.99 -10.42
CA ALA A 22 -21.97 0.06 -9.79
C ALA A 22 -21.79 1.43 -10.46
N ALA A 23 -20.55 1.78 -10.83
CA ALA A 23 -20.24 3.04 -11.51
C ALA A 23 -20.89 3.17 -12.90
N GLN A 24 -21.17 2.05 -13.58
CA GLN A 24 -21.86 2.06 -14.89
C GLN A 24 -23.33 2.47 -14.79
N TYR A 25 -23.96 2.25 -13.62
CA TYR A 25 -25.37 2.51 -13.38
C TYR A 25 -25.63 3.67 -12.41
N ALA A 26 -24.61 4.11 -11.68
CA ALA A 26 -24.70 5.25 -10.79
C ALA A 26 -24.77 6.57 -11.56
N ARG A 27 -25.53 7.53 -11.04
CA ARG A 27 -25.60 8.90 -11.59
C ARG A 27 -24.54 9.83 -10.99
N VAL A 28 -23.84 9.36 -9.98
CA VAL A 28 -22.83 10.07 -9.22
C VAL A 28 -21.51 9.27 -9.23
N PRO A 29 -20.36 9.88 -8.97
CA PRO A 29 -19.10 9.17 -8.91
C PRO A 29 -19.11 8.03 -7.87
N VAL A 30 -18.44 6.91 -8.21
CA VAL A 30 -18.28 5.76 -7.31
C VAL A 30 -16.81 5.55 -7.01
N ILE A 31 -16.44 5.65 -5.73
CA ILE A 31 -15.10 5.34 -5.23
C ILE A 31 -15.03 3.86 -4.86
N ASN A 32 -14.09 3.13 -5.47
CA ASN A 32 -13.74 1.79 -5.03
C ASN A 32 -12.94 1.85 -3.71
N ALA A 33 -13.58 1.50 -2.59
CA ALA A 33 -12.96 1.40 -1.27
C ALA A 33 -12.42 -0.01 -0.94
N GLY A 34 -12.25 -0.85 -1.96
CA GLY A 34 -11.73 -2.20 -1.92
C GLY A 34 -12.74 -3.24 -2.42
N ASP A 35 -12.35 -4.01 -3.43
CA ASP A 35 -13.15 -5.05 -4.06
C ASP A 35 -12.47 -6.43 -3.97
N GLY A 36 -12.93 -7.25 -3.05
CA GLY A 36 -12.43 -8.61 -2.87
C GLY A 36 -10.92 -8.69 -2.66
N GLY A 37 -10.26 -9.57 -3.39
CA GLY A 37 -8.80 -9.70 -3.47
C GLY A 37 -8.15 -8.83 -4.54
N HIS A 38 -8.94 -8.14 -5.37
CA HIS A 38 -8.49 -7.51 -6.59
C HIS A 38 -7.74 -6.18 -6.37
N GLN A 39 -8.39 -5.15 -5.82
CA GLN A 39 -7.78 -3.83 -5.69
C GLN A 39 -8.22 -3.06 -4.43
N HIS A 40 -7.37 -2.12 -4.03
CA HIS A 40 -7.68 -1.09 -3.04
C HIS A 40 -7.15 0.27 -3.52
N PRO A 41 -7.83 0.91 -4.49
CA PRO A 41 -7.31 2.11 -5.15
C PRO A 41 -7.00 3.27 -4.21
N THR A 42 -7.85 3.50 -3.21
CA THR A 42 -7.63 4.58 -2.24
C THR A 42 -6.43 4.31 -1.33
N GLN A 43 -6.11 3.03 -1.05
CA GLN A 43 -4.93 2.70 -0.26
C GLN A 43 -3.64 3.00 -1.02
N LYS A 44 -3.55 2.64 -2.30
CA LYS A 44 -2.35 2.94 -3.10
C LYS A 44 -2.04 4.45 -3.18
N LEU A 45 -3.07 5.30 -3.25
CA LEU A 45 -2.88 6.76 -3.20
C LEU A 45 -2.36 7.20 -1.83
N SER A 46 -2.88 6.57 -0.76
CA SER A 46 -2.41 6.78 0.62
C SER A 46 -0.97 6.32 0.83
N ASP A 47 -0.50 5.33 0.08
CA ASP A 47 0.87 4.82 0.13
C ASP A 47 1.83 5.70 -0.68
N LEU A 48 1.39 6.25 -1.81
CA LEU A 48 2.22 7.12 -2.65
C LEU A 48 2.50 8.49 -2.02
N LEU A 49 1.54 9.06 -1.28
CA LEU A 49 1.72 10.39 -0.68
C LEU A 49 2.86 10.45 0.34
N PRO A 50 2.99 9.54 1.32
CA PRO A 50 4.13 9.54 2.23
C PRO A 50 5.46 9.30 1.49
N ILE A 51 5.51 8.43 0.47
CA ILE A 51 6.72 8.26 -0.34
C ILE A 51 7.10 9.60 -0.97
N ARG A 52 6.15 10.29 -1.61
CA ARG A 52 6.40 11.59 -2.23
C ARG A 52 6.84 12.66 -1.23
N ARG A 53 6.24 12.69 -0.04
CA ARG A 53 6.56 13.69 1.00
C ARG A 53 7.93 13.45 1.63
N GLU A 54 8.23 12.20 2.00
CA GLU A 54 9.46 11.84 2.72
C GLU A 54 10.68 11.74 1.78
N LYS A 55 10.50 11.24 0.56
CA LYS A 55 11.59 11.09 -0.42
C LYS A 55 11.70 12.27 -1.40
N GLY A 56 10.74 13.17 -1.44
CA GLY A 56 10.70 14.27 -2.39
C GLY A 56 10.49 13.87 -3.85
N ARG A 57 10.44 12.55 -4.15
CA ARG A 57 10.33 11.97 -5.49
C ARG A 57 9.53 10.67 -5.46
N LEU A 58 9.13 10.20 -6.64
CA LEU A 58 8.54 8.86 -6.84
C LEU A 58 9.33 8.04 -7.88
N ASN A 59 10.35 8.62 -8.49
CA ASN A 59 11.27 7.98 -9.42
C ASN A 59 12.59 7.61 -8.74
N ASN A 60 13.36 6.69 -9.37
CA ASN A 60 14.69 6.25 -8.90
C ASN A 60 14.66 5.81 -7.42
N LEU A 61 13.77 4.88 -7.09
CA LEU A 61 13.61 4.34 -5.75
C LEU A 61 13.73 2.83 -5.74
N THR A 62 14.40 2.30 -4.73
CA THR A 62 14.42 0.88 -4.40
C THR A 62 13.34 0.59 -3.36
N ILE A 63 12.33 -0.18 -3.74
CA ILE A 63 11.15 -0.46 -2.95
C ILE A 63 11.17 -1.91 -2.47
N GLY A 64 11.40 -2.13 -1.19
CA GLY A 64 11.23 -3.42 -0.54
C GLY A 64 9.77 -3.66 -0.18
N LEU A 65 9.22 -4.78 -0.61
CA LEU A 65 7.88 -5.24 -0.27
C LEU A 65 8.03 -6.53 0.53
N CYS A 66 7.58 -6.54 1.78
CA CYS A 66 7.86 -7.62 2.71
C CYS A 66 6.61 -8.22 3.34
N GLY A 67 6.55 -9.56 3.40
CA GLY A 67 5.51 -10.32 4.07
C GLY A 67 4.64 -11.15 3.12
N ASP A 68 3.31 -11.01 3.20
CA ASP A 68 2.37 -11.69 2.32
C ASP A 68 2.22 -10.96 0.98
N LEU A 69 3.05 -11.34 0.01
CA LEU A 69 3.03 -10.75 -1.32
C LEU A 69 2.07 -11.47 -2.26
N LYS A 70 1.60 -12.68 -1.88
CA LYS A 70 0.70 -13.51 -2.69
C LYS A 70 -0.75 -12.99 -2.64
N PHE A 71 -1.25 -12.73 -1.44
CA PHE A 71 -2.64 -12.33 -1.21
C PHE A 71 -2.77 -10.82 -0.89
N GLY A 72 -1.65 -10.11 -0.79
CA GLY A 72 -1.56 -8.71 -0.44
C GLY A 72 -2.05 -7.77 -1.55
N ARG A 73 -3.37 -7.56 -1.66
CA ARG A 73 -3.95 -6.62 -2.66
C ARG A 73 -3.38 -5.20 -2.58
N THR A 74 -2.95 -4.75 -1.40
CA THR A 74 -2.29 -3.45 -1.23
C THR A 74 -0.94 -3.44 -1.92
N VAL A 75 -0.16 -4.52 -1.79
CA VAL A 75 1.11 -4.74 -2.50
C VAL A 75 0.90 -4.71 -4.01
N HIS A 76 -0.04 -5.51 -4.53
CA HIS A 76 -0.33 -5.56 -5.97
C HIS A 76 -0.76 -4.18 -6.51
N SER A 77 -1.57 -3.46 -5.74
CA SER A 77 -2.02 -2.11 -6.13
C SER A 77 -0.87 -1.10 -6.10
N LEU A 78 0.05 -1.21 -5.14
CA LEU A 78 1.22 -0.35 -5.03
C LEU A 78 2.20 -0.61 -6.17
N ILE A 79 2.51 -1.88 -6.49
CA ILE A 79 3.35 -2.28 -7.64
C ILE A 79 2.77 -1.67 -8.92
N LYS A 80 1.48 -1.90 -9.23
CA LYS A 80 0.78 -1.36 -10.42
C LYS A 80 0.83 0.16 -10.53
N SER A 81 1.06 0.85 -9.42
CA SER A 81 1.19 2.32 -9.41
C SER A 81 2.63 2.76 -9.61
N LEU A 82 3.57 2.12 -8.92
CA LEU A 82 4.98 2.50 -8.95
C LEU A 82 5.67 2.18 -10.29
N VAL A 83 5.23 1.16 -11.01
CA VAL A 83 5.76 0.85 -12.36
C VAL A 83 5.57 1.97 -13.40
N ARG A 84 4.81 3.01 -13.07
CA ARG A 84 4.61 4.19 -13.93
C ARG A 84 5.73 5.21 -13.82
N TRP A 85 6.63 5.03 -12.84
CA TRP A 85 7.71 5.96 -12.54
C TRP A 85 9.04 5.35 -12.98
N GLU A 86 9.92 6.17 -13.55
CA GLU A 86 11.22 5.72 -14.03
C GLU A 86 12.16 5.33 -12.88
N GLY A 87 13.03 4.34 -13.13
CA GLY A 87 14.10 3.95 -12.21
C GLY A 87 13.59 3.29 -10.92
N ILE A 88 12.38 2.69 -10.94
CA ILE A 88 11.90 1.88 -9.82
C ILE A 88 12.54 0.50 -9.88
N ARG A 89 13.08 0.08 -8.74
CA ARG A 89 13.58 -1.28 -8.50
C ARG A 89 12.79 -1.92 -7.37
N PHE A 90 12.25 -3.10 -7.60
CA PHE A 90 11.53 -3.86 -6.59
C PHE A 90 12.41 -4.91 -5.93
N VAL A 91 12.28 -5.03 -4.60
CA VAL A 91 12.84 -6.13 -3.82
C VAL A 91 11.67 -6.83 -3.11
N PHE A 92 11.35 -8.04 -3.57
CA PHE A 92 10.28 -8.86 -3.01
C PHE A 92 10.84 -9.76 -1.92
N ILE A 93 10.41 -9.54 -0.67
CA ILE A 93 10.91 -10.20 0.52
C ILE A 93 9.80 -11.07 1.08
N SER A 94 9.83 -12.36 0.82
CA SER A 94 8.75 -13.27 1.23
C SER A 94 9.21 -14.72 1.34
N PRO A 95 8.50 -15.56 2.14
CA PRO A 95 8.64 -17.00 2.03
C PRO A 95 8.20 -17.47 0.63
N GLU A 96 8.63 -18.66 0.24
CA GLU A 96 8.29 -19.21 -1.08
C GLU A 96 6.79 -19.32 -1.32
N GLU A 97 6.05 -19.69 -0.30
CA GLU A 97 4.62 -19.90 -0.34
C GLU A 97 3.82 -18.59 -0.51
N LEU A 98 4.43 -17.45 -0.15
CA LEU A 98 3.82 -16.12 -0.16
C LEU A 98 4.47 -15.16 -1.18
N HIS A 99 5.20 -15.70 -2.16
CA HIS A 99 5.83 -14.89 -3.21
C HIS A 99 4.80 -14.15 -4.08
N VAL A 100 5.27 -13.12 -4.77
CA VAL A 100 4.44 -12.34 -5.71
C VAL A 100 3.88 -13.26 -6.81
N PRO A 101 2.58 -13.23 -7.11
CA PRO A 101 2.01 -14.03 -8.18
C PRO A 101 2.65 -13.74 -9.54
N SER A 102 2.85 -14.80 -10.34
CA SER A 102 3.48 -14.70 -11.66
C SER A 102 2.80 -13.68 -12.58
N TYR A 103 1.48 -13.56 -12.53
CA TYR A 103 0.76 -12.58 -13.35
C TYR A 103 1.14 -11.12 -13.01
N ILE A 104 1.51 -10.81 -11.78
CA ILE A 104 2.02 -9.46 -11.42
C ILE A 104 3.42 -9.26 -12.02
N ILE A 105 4.26 -10.28 -11.95
CA ILE A 105 5.61 -10.22 -12.55
C ILE A 105 5.51 -10.11 -14.07
N ASP A 106 4.78 -11.01 -14.70
CA ASP A 106 4.78 -11.17 -16.16
C ASP A 106 3.96 -10.09 -16.88
N GLU A 107 2.84 -9.61 -16.27
CA GLU A 107 1.94 -8.66 -16.91
C GLU A 107 2.16 -7.21 -16.46
N VAL A 108 2.85 -6.98 -15.34
CA VAL A 108 3.02 -5.63 -14.77
C VAL A 108 4.49 -5.23 -14.65
N VAL A 109 5.32 -6.03 -13.96
CA VAL A 109 6.69 -5.63 -13.64
C VAL A 109 7.60 -5.75 -14.87
N LYS A 110 7.63 -6.91 -15.52
CA LYS A 110 8.48 -7.13 -16.72
C LYS A 110 8.16 -6.17 -17.87
N PRO A 111 6.87 -5.96 -18.25
CA PRO A 111 6.55 -5.04 -19.35
C PRO A 111 6.89 -3.58 -19.06
N SER A 112 6.95 -3.18 -17.78
CA SER A 112 7.34 -1.82 -17.40
C SER A 112 8.83 -1.54 -17.50
N GLY A 113 9.67 -2.58 -17.65
CA GLY A 113 11.13 -2.45 -17.64
C GLY A 113 11.73 -2.22 -16.25
N CYS A 114 10.94 -2.29 -15.18
CA CYS A 114 11.45 -2.18 -13.81
C CYS A 114 12.31 -3.40 -13.45
N GLU A 115 13.45 -3.14 -12.81
CA GLU A 115 14.26 -4.19 -12.23
C GLU A 115 13.58 -4.79 -11.00
N TYR A 116 13.74 -6.09 -10.78
CA TYR A 116 13.26 -6.73 -9.56
C TYR A 116 14.16 -7.89 -9.14
N LYS A 117 14.14 -8.19 -7.85
CA LYS A 117 14.71 -9.42 -7.28
C LYS A 117 13.81 -9.98 -6.20
N GLU A 118 13.87 -11.29 -6.00
CA GLU A 118 13.17 -12.00 -4.93
C GLU A 118 14.19 -12.52 -3.92
N VAL A 119 13.93 -12.29 -2.63
CA VAL A 119 14.80 -12.70 -1.54
C VAL A 119 13.99 -13.32 -0.40
N ARG A 120 14.68 -14.14 0.39
CA ARG A 120 14.07 -14.87 1.53
C ARG A 120 14.33 -14.21 2.88
N THR A 121 15.29 -13.29 2.94
CA THR A 121 15.71 -12.61 4.16
C THR A 121 15.66 -11.10 3.96
N MET A 122 15.31 -10.38 5.00
CA MET A 122 15.25 -8.92 4.99
C MET A 122 16.64 -8.31 5.17
N ASP A 123 17.47 -8.90 6.01
CA ASP A 123 18.74 -8.34 6.48
C ASP A 123 19.72 -8.05 5.35
N GLU A 124 19.73 -8.92 4.33
CA GLU A 124 20.64 -8.78 3.18
C GLU A 124 20.31 -7.57 2.30
N VAL A 125 19.07 -7.12 2.32
CA VAL A 125 18.59 -6.09 1.38
C VAL A 125 18.25 -4.77 2.04
N LEU A 126 18.08 -4.73 3.36
CA LEU A 126 17.79 -3.49 4.10
C LEU A 126 18.73 -2.34 3.77
N PRO A 127 20.08 -2.55 3.61
CA PRO A 127 21.02 -1.47 3.31
C PRO A 127 20.79 -0.74 1.98
N GLU A 128 20.06 -1.35 1.04
CA GLU A 128 19.84 -0.79 -0.30
C GLU A 128 18.45 -0.18 -0.51
N LEU A 129 17.55 -0.30 0.48
CA LEU A 129 16.16 0.13 0.33
C LEU A 129 15.99 1.63 0.59
N ASP A 130 15.22 2.30 -0.25
CA ASP A 130 14.66 3.63 0.00
C ASP A 130 13.35 3.55 0.79
N VAL A 131 12.53 2.55 0.51
CA VAL A 131 11.23 2.31 1.12
C VAL A 131 11.10 0.84 1.48
N LEU A 132 10.71 0.55 2.70
CA LEU A 132 10.28 -0.77 3.15
C LEU A 132 8.77 -0.75 3.41
N TYR A 133 8.01 -1.48 2.61
CA TYR A 133 6.57 -1.65 2.79
C TYR A 133 6.30 -3.02 3.41
N MET A 134 5.93 -3.01 4.68
CA MET A 134 5.63 -4.22 5.45
C MET A 134 4.16 -4.60 5.32
N THR A 135 3.88 -5.90 5.28
CA THR A 135 2.52 -6.44 5.31
C THR A 135 2.42 -7.59 6.30
N ARG A 136 1.26 -7.73 6.93
CA ARG A 136 0.99 -8.87 7.79
C ARG A 136 0.70 -10.13 6.97
N VAL A 137 1.00 -11.29 7.53
CA VAL A 137 0.53 -12.58 7.03
C VAL A 137 -0.94 -12.73 7.42
N GLN A 138 -1.84 -12.87 6.42
CA GLN A 138 -3.29 -12.84 6.62
C GLN A 138 -3.83 -14.23 6.95
N ARG A 139 -4.14 -14.51 8.24
CA ARG A 139 -4.68 -15.81 8.70
C ARG A 139 -5.89 -16.27 7.88
N GLU A 140 -6.76 -15.34 7.56
CA GLU A 140 -8.01 -15.59 6.82
C GLU A 140 -7.81 -16.11 5.38
N ARG A 141 -6.57 -16.18 4.90
CA ARG A 141 -6.20 -16.67 3.55
C ARG A 141 -5.64 -18.09 3.55
N PHE A 142 -5.37 -18.66 4.72
CA PHE A 142 -4.82 -20.01 4.83
C PHE A 142 -5.93 -21.02 5.03
N PHE A 143 -5.88 -22.10 4.27
CA PHE A 143 -6.76 -23.27 4.45
C PHE A 143 -6.32 -24.12 5.63
N ASN A 144 -5.01 -24.14 5.95
CA ASN A 144 -4.42 -24.89 7.04
C ASN A 144 -3.83 -23.94 8.07
N GLU A 145 -4.22 -24.14 9.34
CA GLU A 145 -3.72 -23.31 10.45
C GLU A 145 -2.24 -23.55 10.73
N GLU A 146 -1.72 -24.75 10.47
CA GLU A 146 -0.30 -25.09 10.64
C GLU A 146 0.60 -24.25 9.73
N ASP A 147 0.18 -24.05 8.48
CA ASP A 147 0.92 -23.20 7.53
C ASP A 147 0.93 -21.74 7.98
N TYR A 148 -0.19 -21.23 8.50
CA TYR A 148 -0.24 -19.89 9.06
C TYR A 148 0.70 -19.75 10.26
N ILE A 149 0.67 -20.69 11.22
CA ILE A 149 1.54 -20.66 12.42
C ILE A 149 3.01 -20.67 12.03
N ARG A 150 3.39 -21.46 11.02
CA ARG A 150 4.77 -21.53 10.50
C ARG A 150 5.23 -20.22 9.85
N LEU A 151 4.35 -19.50 9.18
CA LEU A 151 4.70 -18.35 8.33
C LEU A 151 4.43 -16.98 8.99
N LYS A 152 3.56 -16.92 10.01
CA LYS A 152 3.12 -15.64 10.63
C LYS A 152 4.27 -14.80 11.18
N ASP A 153 5.33 -15.43 11.67
CA ASP A 153 6.48 -14.78 12.30
C ASP A 153 7.73 -14.79 11.41
N SER A 154 7.58 -15.09 10.11
CA SER A 154 8.72 -15.20 9.18
C SER A 154 9.49 -13.89 9.00
N PHE A 155 8.81 -12.75 9.16
CA PHE A 155 9.42 -11.44 8.99
C PHE A 155 8.95 -10.50 10.10
N ILE A 156 9.82 -10.27 11.06
CA ILE A 156 9.62 -9.27 12.11
C ILE A 156 10.68 -8.18 11.92
N LEU A 157 10.24 -6.95 11.70
CA LEU A 157 11.12 -5.78 11.71
C LEU A 157 11.28 -5.32 13.15
N ASP A 158 12.50 -5.38 13.66
CA ASP A 158 12.90 -4.99 15.00
C ASP A 158 13.97 -3.89 14.98
N ALA A 159 14.38 -3.40 16.15
CA ALA A 159 15.38 -2.35 16.27
C ALA A 159 16.76 -2.80 15.75
N GLU A 160 17.13 -4.08 15.84
CA GLU A 160 18.41 -4.57 15.33
C GLU A 160 18.45 -4.53 13.80
N LYS A 161 17.37 -4.94 13.14
CA LYS A 161 17.24 -4.83 11.68
C LYS A 161 17.23 -3.38 11.23
N MET A 162 16.57 -2.49 11.99
CA MET A 162 16.58 -1.06 11.69
C MET A 162 17.99 -0.44 11.71
N LYS A 163 18.96 -1.02 12.44
CA LYS A 163 20.37 -0.56 12.40
C LYS A 163 21.07 -0.86 11.07
N LEU A 164 20.61 -1.86 10.32
CA LEU A 164 21.13 -2.22 9.01
C LEU A 164 20.64 -1.28 7.91
N ALA A 165 19.51 -0.65 8.14
CA ALA A 165 18.83 0.20 7.16
C ALA A 165 19.45 1.60 7.05
N PRO A 166 19.42 2.22 5.84
CA PRO A 166 19.87 3.59 5.65
C PRO A 166 19.12 4.58 6.56
N LYS A 167 19.77 5.70 6.87
CA LYS A 167 19.16 6.74 7.72
C LYS A 167 17.93 7.39 7.10
N ASP A 168 17.84 7.37 5.80
CA ASP A 168 16.74 7.95 5.01
C ASP A 168 15.72 6.92 4.53
N LEU A 169 15.86 5.62 4.93
CA LEU A 169 14.81 4.63 4.72
C LEU A 169 13.49 5.15 5.31
N ILE A 170 12.38 4.84 4.66
CA ILE A 170 11.05 4.97 5.26
C ILE A 170 10.37 3.62 5.36
N VAL A 171 9.76 3.35 6.52
CA VAL A 171 8.97 2.14 6.76
C VAL A 171 7.49 2.47 6.68
N LEU A 172 6.78 1.76 5.80
CA LEU A 172 5.35 1.91 5.56
C LEU A 172 4.62 0.61 5.90
N HIS A 173 3.35 0.73 6.28
CA HIS A 173 2.47 -0.40 6.58
C HIS A 173 1.00 0.01 6.40
N PRO A 174 0.15 -0.79 5.74
CA PRO A 174 -1.26 -0.41 5.50
C PRO A 174 -2.12 -0.44 6.76
N LEU A 175 -1.60 -0.94 7.88
CA LEU A 175 -2.30 -1.13 9.15
C LEU A 175 -3.65 -1.88 9.04
N PRO A 176 -4.12 -2.56 10.09
CA PRO A 176 -3.43 -2.76 11.37
C PRO A 176 -2.30 -3.78 11.27
N ARG A 177 -1.25 -3.59 12.07
CA ARG A 177 -0.20 -4.59 12.28
C ARG A 177 -0.54 -5.52 13.44
N ILE A 178 0.14 -6.67 13.51
CA ILE A 178 0.09 -7.60 14.64
C ILE A 178 1.48 -7.63 15.30
N ASN A 179 2.42 -8.38 14.72
CA ASN A 179 3.77 -8.56 15.26
C ASN A 179 4.87 -8.40 14.21
N GLU A 180 4.52 -8.18 12.95
CA GLU A 180 5.46 -8.03 11.84
C GLU A 180 6.33 -6.77 11.93
N ILE A 181 5.97 -5.83 12.78
CA ILE A 181 6.81 -4.70 13.21
C ILE A 181 6.77 -4.66 14.73
N ALA A 182 7.93 -4.78 15.36
CA ALA A 182 8.08 -4.69 16.80
C ALA A 182 7.71 -3.28 17.31
N VAL A 183 7.12 -3.20 18.52
CA VAL A 183 6.63 -1.93 19.08
C VAL A 183 7.74 -0.90 19.25
N GLU A 184 8.96 -1.34 19.55
CA GLU A 184 10.13 -0.49 19.70
C GLU A 184 10.52 0.29 18.43
N VAL A 185 10.07 -0.17 17.26
CA VAL A 185 10.29 0.52 15.98
C VAL A 185 9.39 1.76 15.87
N ASP A 186 8.33 1.88 16.64
CA ASP A 186 7.41 3.03 16.59
C ASP A 186 8.10 4.36 16.91
N ASP A 187 9.13 4.32 17.75
CA ASP A 187 9.91 5.51 18.14
C ASP A 187 11.01 5.86 17.13
N ASP A 188 11.27 5.01 16.14
CA ASP A 188 12.26 5.28 15.09
C ASP A 188 11.70 6.35 14.12
N PRO A 189 12.42 7.44 13.82
CA PRO A 189 11.96 8.50 12.93
C PRO A 189 11.68 8.04 11.49
N ARG A 190 12.19 6.87 11.11
CA ARG A 190 11.94 6.22 9.81
C ARG A 190 10.60 5.45 9.77
N ALA A 191 9.97 5.20 10.93
CA ALA A 191 8.65 4.57 11.03
C ALA A 191 7.56 5.57 10.59
N LYS A 192 7.11 5.48 9.34
CA LYS A 192 6.17 6.44 8.74
C LYS A 192 4.74 5.91 8.59
N TYR A 193 4.44 4.72 9.06
CA TYR A 193 3.12 4.09 8.89
C TYR A 193 1.99 4.81 9.63
N PHE A 194 2.24 5.49 10.75
CA PHE A 194 1.22 6.33 11.38
C PHE A 194 0.99 7.63 10.60
N VAL A 195 2.06 8.26 10.11
CA VAL A 195 1.98 9.41 9.20
C VAL A 195 1.28 9.03 7.89
N GLN A 196 1.55 7.82 7.37
CA GLN A 196 0.85 7.25 6.21
C GLN A 196 -0.66 7.14 6.48
N ALA A 197 -1.07 6.66 7.65
CA ALA A 197 -2.47 6.58 8.05
C ALA A 197 -3.12 7.97 8.09
N GLN A 198 -2.46 8.98 8.67
CA GLN A 198 -2.92 10.36 8.67
C GLN A 198 -3.00 10.96 7.27
N ASN A 199 -1.99 10.74 6.43
CA ASN A 199 -1.98 11.18 5.03
C ASN A 199 -3.14 10.58 4.21
N SER A 200 -3.65 9.42 4.62
CA SER A 200 -4.80 8.78 3.99
C SER A 200 -6.08 9.63 4.07
N VAL A 201 -6.22 10.46 5.09
CA VAL A 201 -7.34 11.40 5.23
C VAL A 201 -7.24 12.45 4.12
N TYR A 202 -6.10 13.11 4.00
CA TYR A 202 -5.89 14.18 3.01
C TYR A 202 -6.06 13.69 1.57
N VAL A 203 -5.54 12.50 1.26
CA VAL A 203 -5.69 11.89 -0.07
C VAL A 203 -7.15 11.62 -0.40
N ARG A 204 -7.93 11.12 0.56
CA ARG A 204 -9.35 10.83 0.34
C ARG A 204 -10.17 12.10 0.22
N MET A 205 -9.85 13.14 1.00
CA MET A 205 -10.46 14.47 0.84
C MET A 205 -10.20 15.03 -0.56
N ALA A 206 -8.94 15.03 -1.00
CA ALA A 206 -8.57 15.49 -2.32
C ALA A 206 -9.28 14.68 -3.43
N LEU A 207 -9.37 13.36 -3.29
CA LEU A 207 -10.09 12.50 -4.25
C LEU A 207 -11.58 12.87 -4.34
N ILE A 208 -12.24 13.12 -3.21
CA ILE A 208 -13.64 13.53 -3.17
C ILE A 208 -13.82 14.88 -3.87
N LEU A 209 -13.00 15.88 -3.53
CA LEU A 209 -13.05 17.20 -4.15
C LEU A 209 -12.87 17.11 -5.67
N MET A 210 -11.88 16.35 -6.13
CA MET A 210 -11.63 16.14 -7.56
C MET A 210 -12.82 15.49 -8.28
N LEU A 211 -13.44 14.47 -7.68
CA LEU A 211 -14.56 13.76 -8.29
C LEU A 211 -15.85 14.59 -8.30
N LEU A 212 -15.99 15.53 -7.39
CA LEU A 212 -17.10 16.48 -7.33
C LEU A 212 -16.84 17.79 -8.11
N ASN A 213 -15.65 17.91 -8.74
CA ASN A 213 -15.19 19.13 -9.43
C ASN A 213 -15.20 20.38 -8.52
N ILE A 214 -14.86 20.20 -7.23
CA ILE A 214 -14.74 21.28 -6.26
C ILE A 214 -13.28 21.73 -6.23
N GLU A 215 -13.03 22.99 -6.52
CA GLU A 215 -11.68 23.56 -6.45
C GLU A 215 -11.27 23.83 -4.99
N PRO A 216 -10.05 23.40 -4.57
CA PRO A 216 -9.51 23.78 -3.27
C PRO A 216 -9.26 25.30 -3.27
N GLY A 217 -9.92 26.03 -2.41
CA GLY A 217 -9.78 27.51 -2.31
C GLY A 217 -11.11 28.25 -2.25
N LEU A 218 -12.24 27.56 -2.48
CA LEU A 218 -13.58 28.11 -2.27
C LEU A 218 -13.99 28.19 -0.78
N PHE A 219 -13.17 27.64 0.10
CA PHE A 219 -13.34 27.78 1.55
C PHE A 219 -12.47 28.98 2.00
N GLU A 220 -12.98 30.19 1.83
CA GLU A 220 -12.49 31.33 2.59
C GLU A 220 -12.68 31.00 4.07
N GLU A 221 -11.63 31.21 4.87
CA GLU A 221 -11.71 31.11 6.32
C GLU A 221 -12.86 32.02 6.77
N GLU A 222 -14.05 31.50 7.00
CA GLU A 222 -15.00 32.18 7.86
C GLU A 222 -14.33 32.19 9.24
N THR A 223 -13.75 33.31 9.55
CA THR A 223 -13.25 33.67 10.87
C THR A 223 -14.42 33.50 11.81
N VAL A 224 -14.50 32.38 12.49
CA VAL A 224 -15.42 32.17 13.61
C VAL A 224 -14.95 33.12 14.71
N CYS A 225 -15.66 34.24 14.83
CA CYS A 225 -15.56 35.14 15.99
C CYS A 225 -16.08 34.46 17.25
#